data_7105229da85be5035ff73c26134786cb
#
_entry.id   7105229da85be5035ff73c26134786cb
#
_cell.length_a   1.000
_cell.length_b   1.000
_cell.length_c   1.000
_cell.angle_alpha   90.00
_cell.angle_beta   90.00
_cell.angle_gamma   90.00
#
_symmetry.space_group_name_H-M   'P 1'
#
loop_
_entity.id
_entity.type
_entity.pdbx_description
1 polymer ?
#
loop_
_entity_poly.entity_id
_entity_poly.type
_entity_poly.pdbx_seq_one_letter_code
_entity_poly.pdbx_strand_id
1 'polypeptide(L)'
;MAAALALALGLALLPSPGRRSGYTVEWFQQEAADVPDQAFIRIYTKAALPVAVKQQTAESTPVWEYNLFIREENGVGVTVSELTCVRFYKSGKTDIYASTVDVFGERNGGRPSYIGGREMRRLSCGRTADRQSIGEGWMLRGTDDHGNPVCFTTYIPFERYRN
;
A
#
# COMPACT_ATOMS: atom_id res chain seq x y z
N MET A 1 43.51 -9.99 7.53
CA MET A 1 42.35 -10.41 8.33
C MET A 1 41.21 -9.47 7.99
N ALA A 2 40.27 -9.91 7.13
CA ALA A 2 39.10 -9.14 6.70
C ALA A 2 37.95 -9.50 7.62
N ALA A 3 37.44 -8.52 8.36
CA ALA A 3 36.27 -8.66 9.18
C ALA A 3 35.04 -8.62 8.25
N ALA A 4 34.36 -9.75 8.10
CA ALA A 4 33.06 -9.81 7.44
C ALA A 4 32.02 -9.16 8.35
N LEU A 5 31.53 -7.99 7.94
CA LEU A 5 30.40 -7.33 8.56
C LEU A 5 29.13 -8.07 8.10
N ALA A 6 28.58 -8.91 8.97
CA ALA A 6 27.28 -9.53 8.72
C ALA A 6 26.20 -8.45 8.79
N LEU A 7 25.72 -8.01 7.62
CA LEU A 7 24.47 -7.25 7.53
C LEU A 7 23.32 -8.18 7.94
N ALA A 8 22.84 -8.01 9.14
CA ALA A 8 21.56 -8.59 9.54
C ALA A 8 20.45 -7.87 8.76
N LEU A 9 20.13 -8.38 7.58
CA LEU A 9 18.86 -8.05 6.91
C LEU A 9 17.75 -8.49 7.86
N GLY A 10 17.09 -7.53 8.49
CA GLY A 10 15.81 -7.73 9.14
C GLY A 10 14.78 -8.11 8.10
N LEU A 11 14.77 -9.38 7.68
CA LEU A 11 13.65 -9.97 6.99
C LEU A 11 12.49 -9.93 7.97
N ALA A 12 11.69 -8.86 7.93
CA ALA A 12 10.37 -8.88 8.55
C ALA A 12 9.67 -10.11 7.97
N LEU A 13 9.36 -11.08 8.82
CA LEU A 13 8.63 -12.29 8.47
C LEU A 13 7.31 -11.86 7.82
N LEU A 14 7.29 -11.86 6.49
CA LEU A 14 6.12 -11.54 5.70
C LEU A 14 5.05 -12.59 6.02
N PRO A 15 3.85 -12.21 6.49
CA PRO A 15 2.79 -13.18 6.73
C PRO A 15 2.43 -13.87 5.40
N SER A 16 2.46 -15.19 5.38
CA SER A 16 2.08 -15.99 4.21
C SER A 16 0.62 -15.74 3.86
N PRO A 17 0.27 -15.59 2.58
CA PRO A 17 -1.12 -15.49 2.14
C PRO A 17 -1.84 -16.81 2.47
N GLY A 18 -2.84 -16.76 3.35
CA GLY A 18 -3.69 -17.92 3.67
C GLY A 18 -3.99 -18.16 5.15
N ARG A 19 -3.34 -17.47 6.09
CA ARG A 19 -3.74 -17.47 7.51
C ARG A 19 -4.47 -16.19 7.86
N ARG A 20 -5.61 -16.32 8.52
CA ARG A 20 -6.32 -15.19 9.12
C ARG A 20 -5.35 -14.36 9.95
N SER A 21 -5.16 -13.11 9.50
CA SER A 21 -4.60 -11.96 10.20
C SER A 21 -3.22 -12.09 10.86
N GLY A 22 -2.21 -11.77 10.11
CA GLY A 22 -0.98 -11.20 10.66
C GLY A 22 -0.87 -9.69 10.43
N TYR A 23 -1.83 -9.07 9.73
CA TYR A 23 -1.77 -7.64 9.46
C TYR A 23 -2.30 -6.83 10.63
N THR A 24 -1.46 -5.93 11.16
CA THR A 24 -1.84 -4.94 12.18
C THR A 24 -1.61 -3.53 11.63
N VAL A 25 -2.22 -2.53 12.25
CA VAL A 25 -2.01 -1.12 11.90
C VAL A 25 -0.53 -0.75 12.05
N GLU A 26 0.10 -1.19 13.15
CA GLU A 26 1.50 -0.93 13.47
C GLU A 26 2.44 -1.50 12.40
N TRP A 27 2.10 -2.64 11.83
CA TRP A 27 2.89 -3.23 10.75
C TRP A 27 2.89 -2.34 9.48
N PHE A 28 1.74 -1.73 9.15
CA PHE A 28 1.65 -0.80 8.02
C PHE A 28 2.25 0.58 8.28
N GLN A 29 2.49 0.92 9.55
CA GLN A 29 3.14 2.17 9.97
C GLN A 29 4.66 2.07 10.04
N GLN A 30 5.24 0.89 9.79
CA GLN A 30 6.68 0.73 9.75
C GLN A 30 7.27 1.49 8.55
N GLU A 31 8.25 2.33 8.83
CA GLU A 31 8.99 3.02 7.78
C GLU A 31 9.97 2.04 7.12
N ALA A 32 9.93 1.98 5.79
CA ALA A 32 10.94 1.25 5.04
C ALA A 32 12.27 2.01 5.12
N ALA A 33 13.37 1.27 5.25
CA ALA A 33 14.70 1.87 5.17
C ALA A 33 14.96 2.40 3.74
N ASP A 34 15.40 3.64 3.65
CA ASP A 34 15.95 4.19 2.42
C ASP A 34 17.38 3.69 2.27
N VAL A 35 17.59 2.75 1.34
CA VAL A 35 18.89 2.15 1.07
C VAL A 35 19.44 2.73 -0.24
N PRO A 36 20.62 3.34 -0.25
CA PRO A 36 21.24 3.84 -1.47
C PRO A 36 21.29 2.78 -2.56
N ASP A 37 21.07 3.17 -3.82
CA ASP A 37 21.10 2.30 -5.00
C ASP A 37 20.05 1.16 -5.02
N GLN A 38 19.02 1.25 -4.16
CA GLN A 38 17.85 0.40 -4.20
C GLN A 38 16.59 1.24 -4.45
N ALA A 39 15.55 0.61 -4.97
CA ALA A 39 14.27 1.30 -5.12
C ALA A 39 13.70 1.69 -3.76
N PHE A 40 13.19 2.92 -3.67
CA PHE A 40 12.46 3.40 -2.51
C PHE A 40 11.09 3.94 -2.93
N ILE A 41 10.04 3.23 -2.57
CA ILE A 41 8.67 3.61 -2.89
C ILE A 41 8.00 4.29 -1.70
N ARG A 42 7.53 5.51 -1.93
CA ARG A 42 6.66 6.22 -0.99
C ARG A 42 5.20 6.08 -1.42
N ILE A 43 4.37 5.61 -0.50
CA ILE A 43 2.91 5.47 -0.69
C ILE A 43 2.22 6.48 0.22
N TYR A 44 1.41 7.38 -0.33
CA TYR A 44 0.79 8.47 0.44
C TYR A 44 -0.50 8.99 -0.20
N THR A 45 -1.25 9.81 0.54
CA THR A 45 -2.37 10.60 0.03
C THR A 45 -2.02 12.09 0.09
N LYS A 46 -2.52 12.88 -0.87
CA LYS A 46 -2.35 14.35 -0.83
C LYS A 46 -3.37 15.05 0.07
N ALA A 47 -4.52 14.44 0.31
CA ALA A 47 -5.47 14.91 1.31
C ALA A 47 -4.99 14.46 2.69
N ALA A 48 -5.14 15.32 3.70
CA ALA A 48 -4.74 15.00 5.07
C ALA A 48 -5.43 13.72 5.56
N LEU A 49 -6.67 13.50 5.17
CA LEU A 49 -7.45 12.30 5.51
C LEU A 49 -8.54 12.06 4.46
N PRO A 50 -8.88 10.79 4.15
CA PRO A 50 -10.02 10.48 3.31
C PRO A 50 -11.31 10.94 4.01
N VAL A 51 -12.16 11.63 3.27
CA VAL A 51 -13.44 12.13 3.78
C VAL A 51 -14.55 11.32 3.12
N ALA A 52 -15.52 10.85 3.91
CA ALA A 52 -16.68 10.19 3.34
C ALA A 52 -17.55 11.22 2.59
N VAL A 53 -17.71 11.00 1.30
CA VAL A 53 -18.56 11.84 0.45
C VAL A 53 -20.02 11.46 0.69
N LYS A 54 -20.82 12.42 1.16
CA LYS A 54 -22.29 12.25 1.16
C LYS A 54 -22.78 12.35 -0.28
N GLN A 55 -23.19 11.24 -0.86
CA GLN A 55 -23.97 11.32 -2.10
C GLN A 55 -25.33 11.93 -1.76
N GLN A 56 -25.81 12.82 -2.63
CA GLN A 56 -26.99 13.67 -2.36
C GLN A 56 -28.35 12.95 -2.46
N THR A 57 -28.39 11.64 -2.62
CA THR A 57 -29.64 10.87 -2.70
C THR A 57 -29.90 10.11 -1.40
N ALA A 58 -31.15 10.06 -0.96
CA ALA A 58 -31.57 9.46 0.31
C ALA A 58 -31.24 7.96 0.48
N GLU A 59 -30.85 7.28 -0.59
CA GLU A 59 -30.50 5.85 -0.60
C GLU A 59 -28.99 5.58 -0.76
N SER A 60 -28.15 6.61 -0.80
CA SER A 60 -26.74 6.44 -1.11
C SER A 60 -25.91 6.09 0.13
N THR A 61 -25.28 4.93 0.08
CA THR A 61 -24.28 4.53 1.05
C THR A 61 -23.07 5.47 0.94
N PRO A 62 -22.61 6.10 2.03
CA PRO A 62 -21.45 6.98 1.97
C PRO A 62 -20.20 6.23 1.48
N VAL A 63 -19.39 6.89 0.68
CA VAL A 63 -18.19 6.33 0.07
C VAL A 63 -16.96 7.08 0.55
N TRP A 64 -15.92 6.36 0.97
CA TRP A 64 -14.60 6.92 1.17
C TRP A 64 -13.92 7.05 -0.19
N GLU A 65 -13.60 8.28 -0.59
CA GLU A 65 -12.88 8.55 -1.83
C GLU A 65 -11.58 9.28 -1.54
N TYR A 66 -10.48 8.76 -2.05
CA TYR A 66 -9.17 9.41 -1.97
C TYR A 66 -8.27 8.96 -3.12
N ASN A 67 -7.24 9.75 -3.39
CA ASN A 67 -6.21 9.38 -4.33
C ASN A 67 -4.99 8.86 -3.58
N LEU A 68 -4.58 7.64 -3.89
CA LEU A 68 -3.32 7.05 -3.45
C LEU A 68 -2.23 7.41 -4.46
N PHE A 69 -1.15 7.96 -3.99
CA PHE A 69 0.04 8.24 -4.80
C PHE A 69 1.13 7.25 -4.40
N ILE A 70 1.74 6.66 -5.41
CA ILE A 70 2.84 5.70 -5.29
C ILE A 70 3.99 6.29 -6.08
N ARG A 71 5.07 6.70 -5.42
CA ARG A 71 6.20 7.38 -6.05
C ARG A 71 7.49 6.66 -5.76
N GLU A 72 8.26 6.39 -6.79
CA GLU A 72 9.64 5.95 -6.68
C GLU A 72 10.55 7.18 -6.49
N GLU A 73 11.45 7.16 -5.47
CA GLU A 73 12.23 8.34 -5.05
C GLU A 73 13.72 8.26 -5.46
N ASN A 74 14.30 7.05 -5.57
CA ASN A 74 15.74 6.87 -5.75
C ASN A 74 16.21 6.76 -7.21
N GLY A 75 15.29 6.67 -8.16
CA GLY A 75 15.61 6.52 -9.57
C GLY A 75 15.79 5.07 -10.04
N VAL A 76 15.44 4.10 -9.20
CA VAL A 76 15.50 2.67 -9.50
C VAL A 76 14.09 2.13 -9.73
N GLY A 77 13.79 1.64 -10.93
CA GLY A 77 12.46 1.15 -11.26
C GLY A 77 12.07 -0.10 -10.50
N VAL A 78 10.75 -0.37 -10.42
CA VAL A 78 10.17 -1.53 -9.72
C VAL A 78 9.17 -2.24 -10.60
N THR A 79 9.37 -3.55 -10.81
CA THR A 79 8.35 -4.45 -11.33
C THR A 79 7.44 -4.87 -10.17
N VAL A 80 6.18 -4.41 -10.17
CA VAL A 80 5.22 -4.66 -9.09
C VAL A 80 4.52 -5.97 -9.33
N SER A 81 4.64 -6.89 -8.38
CA SER A 81 4.00 -8.20 -8.43
C SER A 81 2.66 -8.25 -7.66
N GLU A 82 2.50 -7.36 -6.67
CA GLU A 82 1.31 -7.34 -5.82
C GLU A 82 1.07 -5.94 -5.26
N LEU A 83 -0.21 -5.53 -5.26
CA LEU A 83 -0.70 -4.40 -4.48
C LEU A 83 -1.85 -4.88 -3.60
N THR A 84 -1.68 -4.79 -2.30
CA THR A 84 -2.66 -5.25 -1.31
C THR A 84 -3.18 -4.07 -0.50
N CYS A 85 -4.50 -4.00 -0.35
CA CYS A 85 -5.18 -3.11 0.58
C CYS A 85 -5.80 -3.94 1.70
N VAL A 86 -5.55 -3.56 2.94
CA VAL A 86 -6.15 -4.17 4.13
C VAL A 86 -6.98 -3.13 4.85
N ARG A 87 -8.30 -3.34 4.91
CA ARG A 87 -9.21 -2.48 5.67
C ARG A 87 -9.30 -2.96 7.10
N PHE A 88 -9.14 -2.04 8.03
CA PHE A 88 -9.20 -2.26 9.47
C PHE A 88 -10.52 -1.74 10.05
N TYR A 89 -11.10 -2.49 10.97
CA TYR A 89 -12.34 -2.17 11.66
C TYR A 89 -12.13 -2.03 13.17
N LYS A 90 -12.97 -1.24 13.84
CA LYS A 90 -12.96 -1.07 15.31
C LYS A 90 -13.11 -2.40 16.06
N SER A 91 -13.77 -3.38 15.45
CA SER A 91 -13.95 -4.72 16.01
C SER A 91 -12.67 -5.58 15.99
N GLY A 92 -11.58 -5.08 15.39
CA GLY A 92 -10.39 -5.88 15.11
C GLY A 92 -10.50 -6.77 13.86
N LYS A 93 -11.66 -6.79 13.19
CA LYS A 93 -11.82 -7.46 11.90
C LYS A 93 -10.98 -6.75 10.83
N THR A 94 -10.54 -7.51 9.82
CA THR A 94 -9.88 -6.98 8.62
C THR A 94 -10.53 -7.57 7.37
N ASP A 95 -10.61 -6.76 6.31
CA ASP A 95 -10.91 -7.23 4.95
C ASP A 95 -9.69 -6.98 4.07
N ILE A 96 -9.32 -7.97 3.25
CA ILE A 96 -8.11 -7.96 2.43
C ILE A 96 -8.51 -7.94 0.96
N TYR A 97 -7.96 -7.00 0.22
CA TYR A 97 -8.11 -6.84 -1.23
C TYR A 97 -6.71 -6.87 -1.85
N ALA A 98 -6.41 -7.89 -2.64
CA ALA A 98 -5.13 -8.02 -3.33
C ALA A 98 -5.33 -8.03 -4.85
N SER A 99 -4.41 -7.40 -5.57
CA SER A 99 -4.28 -7.47 -7.01
C SER A 99 -2.87 -7.95 -7.37
N THR A 100 -2.79 -8.99 -8.16
CA THR A 100 -1.52 -9.58 -8.66
C THR A 100 -1.41 -9.47 -10.19
N VAL A 101 -2.50 -9.05 -10.85
CA VAL A 101 -2.58 -8.83 -12.29
C VAL A 101 -3.21 -7.46 -12.49
N ASP A 102 -2.67 -6.70 -13.44
CA ASP A 102 -3.12 -5.31 -13.71
C ASP A 102 -3.19 -4.46 -12.43
N VAL A 103 -2.11 -4.51 -11.64
CA VAL A 103 -2.03 -3.87 -10.32
C VAL A 103 -2.46 -2.39 -10.37
N PHE A 104 -2.23 -1.70 -11.48
CA PHE A 104 -2.65 -0.31 -11.69
C PHE A 104 -3.84 -0.16 -12.65
N GLY A 105 -4.55 -1.26 -12.98
CA GLY A 105 -5.66 -1.24 -13.93
C GLY A 105 -5.23 -1.03 -15.39
N GLU A 106 -3.96 -1.19 -15.68
CA GLU A 106 -3.41 -1.07 -17.03
C GLU A 106 -3.48 -2.43 -17.74
N ARG A 107 -4.19 -2.50 -18.86
CA ARG A 107 -4.20 -3.68 -19.72
C ARG A 107 -2.90 -3.76 -20.52
N ASN A 108 -1.81 -4.11 -19.86
CA ASN A 108 -0.47 -4.19 -20.44
C ASN A 108 -0.19 -5.52 -21.18
N GLY A 109 -1.19 -6.15 -21.78
CA GLY A 109 -0.99 -7.39 -22.53
C GLY A 109 -0.36 -8.51 -21.70
N GLY A 110 -0.68 -8.62 -20.41
CA GLY A 110 -0.17 -9.64 -19.50
C GLY A 110 1.24 -9.33 -18.95
N ARG A 111 1.78 -8.14 -19.17
CA ARG A 111 3.04 -7.73 -18.55
C ARG A 111 2.81 -7.29 -17.11
N PRO A 112 3.76 -7.56 -16.20
CA PRO A 112 3.70 -7.04 -14.84
C PRO A 112 3.62 -5.50 -14.83
N SER A 113 2.90 -4.93 -13.89
CA SER A 113 2.87 -3.48 -13.67
C SER A 113 4.27 -2.98 -13.31
N TYR A 114 4.68 -1.83 -13.87
CA TYR A 114 6.02 -1.28 -13.65
C TYR A 114 5.94 0.19 -13.24
N ILE A 115 6.79 0.58 -12.31
CA ILE A 115 7.02 1.97 -11.91
C ILE A 115 8.45 2.30 -12.28
N GLY A 116 8.65 3.26 -13.20
CA GLY A 116 9.97 3.73 -13.59
C GLY A 116 10.65 4.52 -12.47
N GLY A 117 11.97 4.64 -12.57
CA GLY A 117 12.73 5.45 -11.62
C GLY A 117 12.23 6.90 -11.60
N ARG A 118 11.94 7.43 -10.40
CA ARG A 118 11.33 8.76 -10.13
C ARG A 118 9.93 8.95 -10.70
N GLU A 119 9.29 7.89 -11.14
CA GLU A 119 7.91 7.93 -11.62
C GLU A 119 6.92 7.97 -10.46
N MET A 120 5.74 8.57 -10.73
CA MET A 120 4.62 8.59 -9.82
C MET A 120 3.39 8.00 -10.48
N ARG A 121 2.76 7.04 -9.81
CA ARG A 121 1.45 6.48 -10.17
C ARG A 121 0.38 7.02 -9.24
N ARG A 122 -0.82 7.23 -9.76
CA ARG A 122 -2.00 7.63 -9.00
C ARG A 122 -3.10 6.58 -9.15
N LEU A 123 -3.64 6.16 -8.03
CA LEU A 123 -4.81 5.28 -7.95
C LEU A 123 -5.98 6.04 -7.34
N SER A 124 -7.14 6.00 -7.98
CA SER A 124 -8.38 6.48 -7.39
C SER A 124 -8.99 5.35 -6.57
N CYS A 125 -9.13 5.58 -5.28
CA CYS A 125 -9.68 4.62 -4.33
C CYS A 125 -11.09 5.05 -3.94
N GLY A 126 -12.07 4.17 -4.18
CA GLY A 126 -13.46 4.37 -3.74
C GLY A 126 -13.93 3.13 -2.99
N ARG A 127 -14.45 3.31 -1.80
CA ARG A 127 -14.98 2.22 -0.95
C ARG A 127 -16.25 2.65 -0.25
N THR A 128 -17.19 1.73 -0.15
CA THR A 128 -18.37 1.94 0.72
C THR A 128 -17.90 2.29 2.13
N ALA A 129 -18.40 3.42 2.64
CA ALA A 129 -18.04 3.86 3.97
C ALA A 129 -18.81 3.02 4.99
N ASP A 130 -18.08 2.24 5.77
CA ASP A 130 -18.56 1.63 6.98
C ASP A 130 -18.09 2.47 8.17
N ARG A 131 -19.02 2.89 9.04
CA ARG A 131 -18.73 3.65 10.27
C ARG A 131 -17.80 2.91 11.23
N GLN A 132 -17.65 1.60 11.05
CA GLN A 132 -16.74 0.77 11.83
C GLN A 132 -15.32 0.74 11.28
N SER A 133 -15.10 1.16 10.04
CA SER A 133 -13.77 1.23 9.44
C SER A 133 -12.94 2.34 10.11
N ILE A 134 -11.67 2.03 10.42
CA ILE A 134 -10.73 2.96 11.06
C ILE A 134 -9.60 3.40 10.14
N GLY A 135 -9.38 2.70 9.04
CA GLY A 135 -8.35 3.02 8.05
C GLY A 135 -8.05 1.87 7.11
N GLU A 136 -7.12 2.12 6.21
CA GLU A 136 -6.60 1.14 5.26
C GLU A 136 -5.07 1.11 5.30
N GLY A 137 -4.51 -0.11 5.39
CA GLY A 137 -3.10 -0.37 5.16
C GLY A 137 -2.88 -0.73 3.69
N TRP A 138 -1.88 -0.15 3.07
CA TRP A 138 -1.48 -0.45 1.70
C TRP A 138 -0.10 -1.07 1.68
N MET A 139 0.06 -2.15 0.92
CA MET A 139 1.31 -2.84 0.72
C MET A 139 1.57 -3.02 -0.76
N LEU A 140 2.77 -2.67 -1.20
CA LEU A 140 3.29 -2.92 -2.53
C LEU A 140 4.46 -3.90 -2.42
N ARG A 141 4.42 -4.97 -3.22
CA ARG A 141 5.53 -5.91 -3.37
C ARG A 141 5.99 -5.97 -4.81
N GLY A 142 7.26 -6.23 -4.98
CA GLY A 142 7.85 -6.33 -6.32
C GLY A 142 9.31 -6.70 -6.29
N THR A 143 9.95 -6.43 -7.42
CA THR A 143 11.40 -6.58 -7.59
C THR A 143 11.93 -5.32 -8.25
N ASP A 144 13.01 -4.76 -7.74
CA ASP A 144 13.64 -3.60 -8.35
C ASP A 144 14.47 -3.98 -9.60
N ASP A 145 14.94 -2.96 -10.35
CA ASP A 145 15.71 -3.17 -11.58
C ASP A 145 17.07 -3.86 -11.33
N HIS A 146 17.52 -3.91 -10.09
CA HIS A 146 18.73 -4.62 -9.68
C HIS A 146 18.45 -6.06 -9.22
N GLY A 147 17.18 -6.50 -9.26
CA GLY A 147 16.78 -7.85 -8.88
C GLY A 147 16.51 -8.02 -7.38
N ASN A 148 16.52 -6.95 -6.58
CA ASN A 148 16.23 -7.03 -5.16
C ASN A 148 14.72 -7.11 -4.91
N PRO A 149 14.24 -8.02 -4.04
CA PRO A 149 12.87 -8.03 -3.62
C PRO A 149 12.55 -6.80 -2.76
N VAL A 150 11.43 -6.13 -3.05
CA VAL A 150 11.00 -4.93 -2.32
C VAL A 150 9.61 -5.10 -1.74
N CYS A 151 9.40 -4.47 -0.56
CA CYS A 151 8.10 -4.41 0.10
C CYS A 151 7.95 -3.07 0.80
N PHE A 152 6.95 -2.29 0.39
CA PHE A 152 6.66 -0.98 0.95
C PHE A 152 5.25 -0.94 1.50
N THR A 153 5.07 -0.31 2.66
CA THR A 153 3.80 -0.23 3.35
C THR A 153 3.46 1.20 3.74
N THR A 154 2.17 1.48 3.90
CA THR A 154 1.68 2.69 4.53
C THR A 154 0.31 2.44 5.17
N TYR A 155 -0.03 3.21 6.20
CA TYR A 155 -1.35 3.24 6.80
C TYR A 155 -2.03 4.58 6.58
N ILE A 156 -3.27 4.55 6.11
CA ILE A 156 -4.10 5.72 5.88
C ILE A 156 -5.25 5.67 6.88
N PRO A 157 -5.23 6.49 7.94
CA PRO A 157 -6.32 6.55 8.89
C PRO A 157 -7.55 7.20 8.28
N PHE A 158 -8.74 6.73 8.66
CA PHE A 158 -9.99 7.37 8.27
C PHE A 158 -10.45 8.35 9.35
N GLU A 159 -10.76 9.59 8.95
CA GLU A 159 -11.36 10.54 9.87
C GLU A 159 -12.71 10.03 10.37
N ARG A 160 -12.91 10.17 11.68
CA ARG A 160 -14.24 9.95 12.24
C ARG A 160 -15.16 11.06 11.73
N TYR A 161 -16.35 10.69 11.25
CA TYR A 161 -17.41 11.66 11.09
C TYR A 161 -17.54 12.46 12.39
N ARG A 162 -17.26 13.75 12.33
CA ARG A 162 -17.77 14.67 13.33
C ARG A 162 -19.23 14.90 12.98
N ASN A 163 -20.12 14.37 13.83
CA ASN A 163 -21.55 14.67 13.75
C ASN A 163 -21.78 16.15 14.01
#